data_b405a9bf43bd9bf2fcf7f77ccb94f0ba
#
_entry.id   b405a9bf43bd9bf2fcf7f77ccb94f0ba
#
_cell.length_a   1.000
_cell.length_b   1.000
_cell.length_c   1.000
_cell.angle_alpha   90.00
_cell.angle_beta   90.00
_cell.angle_gamma   90.00
#
_symmetry.space_group_name_H-M   'P 1'
#
loop_
_entity.id
_entity.type
_entity.pdbx_description
1 polymer ?
#
loop_
_entity_poly.entity_id
_entity_poly.type
_entity_poly.pdbx_seq_one_letter_code
_entity_poly.pdbx_strand_id
1 'polypeptide(L)'
;MQRRANGSSTITPILSVVRIVSLIPSATETLFALGLGPDVIAVTHECDYPPAARELPKITRDVLEPGLSPREIDAAVKERTLAGESIYELDEELLRDLRPDLIITQELCAVCAVSYDDVRAIAEEIETHPRVVSLDPHTVGEVLGDVRTLAQLTDRKDAAVELVRDASARIDRVRLAVRGSRRPRVAALEWLDPPFAAGHWTPQLIEYAGGEDVLGFAGEKSEETSWPLVEAAQPDVVVVMPCGFDAEIAHREAEMHRDELVRVGAGEVVAVDAAAYFSRPGPRIIDGLELLAHILHPEAFPEPPDGARAFTVELSAV
;
A
#
# COMPACT_ATOMS: atom_id res chain seq x y z
N MET A 1 14.66 31.92 -31.80
CA MET A 1 15.38 30.67 -31.51
C MET A 1 15.77 30.71 -30.02
N GLN A 2 14.81 30.39 -29.13
CA GLN A 2 15.01 30.40 -27.66
C GLN A 2 15.27 28.98 -27.22
N ARG A 3 16.48 28.75 -26.72
CA ARG A 3 16.85 27.49 -26.07
C ARG A 3 16.11 27.38 -24.74
N ARG A 4 15.22 26.37 -24.62
CA ARG A 4 14.67 25.95 -23.33
C ARG A 4 15.84 25.33 -22.52
N ALA A 5 16.14 25.94 -21.37
CA ALA A 5 17.03 25.33 -20.38
C ALA A 5 16.29 24.14 -19.74
N ASN A 6 16.76 22.94 -20.00
CA ASN A 6 16.41 21.75 -19.24
C ASN A 6 17.01 21.94 -17.83
N GLY A 7 16.17 22.28 -16.88
CA GLY A 7 16.52 22.24 -15.47
C GLY A 7 16.59 20.78 -15.03
N SER A 8 17.75 20.18 -15.15
CA SER A 8 18.08 18.94 -14.44
C SER A 8 18.15 19.31 -12.95
N SER A 9 17.12 19.02 -12.20
CA SER A 9 17.15 19.11 -10.74
C SER A 9 18.16 18.08 -10.24
N THR A 10 19.37 18.53 -9.96
CA THR A 10 20.43 17.71 -9.37
C THR A 10 20.02 17.45 -7.92
N ILE A 11 19.59 16.24 -7.63
CA ILE A 11 19.32 15.78 -6.25
C ILE A 11 20.67 15.76 -5.52
N THR A 12 20.88 16.72 -4.62
CA THR A 12 22.09 16.77 -3.78
C THR A 12 21.89 15.77 -2.64
N PRO A 13 22.76 14.76 -2.46
CA PRO A 13 22.68 13.83 -1.35
C PRO A 13 22.95 14.53 -0.01
N ILE A 14 22.23 14.11 1.02
CA ILE A 14 22.43 14.56 2.40
C ILE A 14 23.56 13.70 2.99
N LEU A 15 24.70 14.29 3.31
CA LEU A 15 25.95 13.60 3.72
C LEU A 15 26.20 13.66 5.24
N SER A 16 25.18 13.55 6.10
CA SER A 16 25.34 13.46 7.55
C SER A 16 24.31 12.49 8.13
N VAL A 17 24.41 12.15 9.39
CA VAL A 17 23.37 11.36 10.09
C VAL A 17 22.03 12.04 9.81
N VAL A 18 21.21 11.42 8.97
CA VAL A 18 19.97 11.99 8.47
C VAL A 18 18.88 11.68 9.48
N ARG A 19 18.26 12.71 10.04
CA ARG A 19 17.09 12.55 10.93
C ARG A 19 15.84 12.47 10.08
N ILE A 20 15.25 11.28 9.95
CA ILE A 20 14.14 11.01 9.04
C ILE A 20 12.84 10.87 9.83
N VAL A 21 11.81 11.62 9.42
CA VAL A 21 10.42 11.41 9.83
C VAL A 21 9.67 10.76 8.67
N SER A 22 9.03 9.62 8.93
CA SER A 22 8.24 8.89 7.94
C SER A 22 6.76 8.99 8.27
N LEU A 23 6.00 9.66 7.42
CA LEU A 23 4.57 9.90 7.58
C LEU A 23 3.70 8.89 6.79
N ILE A 24 4.30 7.79 6.31
CA ILE A 24 3.60 6.69 5.63
C ILE A 24 4.27 5.35 5.94
N PRO A 25 3.48 4.28 6.15
CA PRO A 25 4.01 2.95 6.47
C PRO A 25 4.93 2.38 5.37
N SER A 26 4.59 2.55 4.10
CA SER A 26 5.39 2.06 2.96
C SER A 26 6.80 2.64 2.92
N ALA A 27 6.95 3.94 3.21
CA ALA A 27 8.26 4.58 3.30
C ALA A 27 9.04 4.07 4.52
N THR A 28 8.37 3.88 5.66
CA THR A 28 9.00 3.29 6.85
C THR A 28 9.60 1.93 6.52
N GLU A 29 8.83 1.04 5.90
CA GLU A 29 9.30 -0.28 5.47
C GLU A 29 10.49 -0.19 4.50
N THR A 30 10.42 0.70 3.54
CA THR A 30 11.49 0.92 2.55
C THR A 30 12.77 1.46 3.21
N LEU A 31 12.65 2.41 4.13
CA LEU A 31 13.79 2.95 4.89
C LEU A 31 14.49 1.86 5.71
N PHE A 32 13.72 1.03 6.40
CA PHE A 32 14.29 -0.09 7.14
C PHE A 32 14.96 -1.11 6.22
N ALA A 33 14.35 -1.43 5.07
CA ALA A 33 14.94 -2.32 4.06
C ALA A 33 16.24 -1.76 3.46
N LEU A 34 16.38 -0.44 3.38
CA LEU A 34 17.61 0.26 2.97
C LEU A 34 18.66 0.36 4.09
N GLY A 35 18.40 -0.18 5.29
CA GLY A 35 19.29 -0.12 6.44
C GLY A 35 19.31 1.23 7.14
N LEU A 36 18.28 2.05 6.97
CA LEU A 36 18.13 3.39 7.57
C LEU A 36 17.28 3.39 8.85
N GLY A 37 16.93 2.22 9.40
CA GLY A 37 16.14 2.15 10.63
C GLY A 37 16.68 3.02 11.78
N PRO A 38 17.99 3.05 12.06
CA PRO A 38 18.57 3.92 13.08
C PRO A 38 18.44 5.43 12.81
N ASP A 39 18.23 5.82 11.56
CA ASP A 39 18.09 7.21 11.13
C ASP A 39 16.62 7.68 11.18
N VAL A 40 15.65 6.75 11.29
CA VAL A 40 14.21 7.05 11.43
C VAL A 40 13.92 7.43 12.89
N ILE A 41 13.50 8.67 13.12
CA ILE A 41 13.31 9.25 14.46
C ILE A 41 11.84 9.34 14.90
N ALA A 42 10.90 9.31 13.96
CA ALA A 42 9.47 9.22 14.23
C ALA A 42 8.72 8.66 13.01
N VAL A 43 7.57 8.07 13.28
CA VAL A 43 6.70 7.41 12.29
C VAL A 43 5.23 7.68 12.59
N THR A 44 4.32 7.29 11.69
CA THR A 44 2.88 7.35 11.96
C THR A 44 2.44 6.27 12.95
N HIS A 45 1.24 6.43 13.51
CA HIS A 45 0.63 5.42 14.38
C HIS A 45 0.39 4.07 13.67
N GLU A 46 0.26 4.09 12.34
CA GLU A 46 0.07 2.89 11.51
C GLU A 46 1.36 2.14 11.15
N CYS A 47 2.53 2.73 11.41
CA CYS A 47 3.81 2.08 11.11
C CYS A 47 4.10 0.97 12.12
N ASP A 48 3.85 -0.26 11.72
CA ASP A 48 3.94 -1.48 12.53
C ASP A 48 5.00 -2.47 12.05
N TYR A 49 5.58 -2.24 10.87
CA TYR A 49 6.59 -3.10 10.27
C TYR A 49 7.82 -2.29 9.77
N PRO A 50 9.05 -2.85 9.96
CA PRO A 50 9.35 -4.05 10.75
C PRO A 50 9.03 -3.83 12.24
N PRO A 51 9.06 -4.87 13.10
CA PRO A 51 8.70 -4.73 14.53
C PRO A 51 9.39 -3.57 15.25
N ALA A 52 10.61 -3.24 14.87
CA ALA A 52 11.36 -2.11 15.43
C ALA A 52 10.69 -0.75 15.17
N ALA A 53 9.88 -0.60 14.13
CA ALA A 53 9.14 0.64 13.84
C ALA A 53 8.02 0.92 14.87
N ARG A 54 7.55 -0.12 15.57
CA ARG A 54 6.52 0.02 16.62
C ARG A 54 7.03 0.80 17.82
N GLU A 55 8.34 0.70 18.10
CA GLU A 55 8.99 1.34 19.25
C GLU A 55 9.33 2.81 19.01
N LEU A 56 9.22 3.28 17.76
CA LEU A 56 9.51 4.67 17.42
C LEU A 56 8.40 5.62 17.88
N PRO A 57 8.72 6.89 18.20
CA PRO A 57 7.74 7.93 18.48
C PRO A 57 6.66 7.99 17.40
N LYS A 58 5.38 8.03 17.83
CA LYS A 58 4.24 8.18 16.93
C LYS A 58 3.87 9.65 16.82
N ILE A 59 3.93 10.17 15.60
CA ILE A 59 3.73 11.59 15.31
C ILE A 59 2.34 11.90 14.73
N THR A 60 1.56 10.87 14.49
CA THR A 60 0.17 11.03 14.03
C THR A 60 -0.80 10.24 14.90
N ARG A 61 -2.08 10.61 14.85
CA ARG A 61 -3.17 9.83 15.43
C ARG A 61 -4.37 9.82 14.49
N ASP A 62 -5.17 8.78 14.58
CA ASP A 62 -6.48 8.70 13.94
C ASP A 62 -7.46 9.68 14.63
N VAL A 63 -8.29 10.35 13.84
CA VAL A 63 -9.35 11.22 14.36
C VAL A 63 -10.73 10.60 14.26
N LEU A 64 -10.84 9.42 13.61
CA LEU A 64 -12.07 8.67 13.56
C LEU A 64 -12.35 8.00 14.91
N GLU A 65 -13.65 7.93 15.28
CA GLU A 65 -14.05 7.23 16.49
C GLU A 65 -13.74 5.73 16.36
N PRO A 66 -13.18 5.11 17.42
CA PRO A 66 -12.92 3.68 17.38
C PRO A 66 -14.20 2.85 17.36
N GLY A 67 -14.20 1.76 16.60
CA GLY A 67 -15.32 0.79 16.57
C GLY A 67 -16.42 1.11 15.55
N LEU A 68 -16.16 2.04 14.62
CA LEU A 68 -17.02 2.27 13.47
C LEU A 68 -17.06 1.02 12.57
N SER A 69 -18.24 0.74 12.00
CA SER A 69 -18.38 -0.25 10.92
C SER A 69 -17.73 0.24 9.62
N PRO A 70 -17.42 -0.65 8.66
CA PRO A 70 -16.85 -0.24 7.36
C PRO A 70 -17.66 0.83 6.63
N ARG A 71 -18.98 0.74 6.65
CA ARG A 71 -19.89 1.76 6.10
C ARG A 71 -19.75 3.12 6.81
N GLU A 72 -19.64 3.11 8.14
CA GLU A 72 -19.47 4.34 8.91
C GLU A 72 -18.09 4.95 8.70
N ILE A 73 -17.05 4.14 8.55
CA ILE A 73 -15.71 4.59 8.16
C ILE A 73 -15.75 5.27 6.79
N ASP A 74 -16.31 4.62 5.77
CA ASP A 74 -16.44 5.18 4.42
C ASP A 74 -17.21 6.52 4.44
N ALA A 75 -18.33 6.58 5.16
CA ALA A 75 -19.12 7.81 5.28
C ALA A 75 -18.33 8.93 5.96
N ALA A 76 -17.64 8.65 7.07
CA ALA A 76 -16.83 9.63 7.79
C ALA A 76 -15.64 10.13 6.95
N VAL A 77 -14.99 9.21 6.23
CA VAL A 77 -13.90 9.52 5.30
C VAL A 77 -14.40 10.46 4.18
N LYS A 78 -15.53 10.14 3.54
CA LYS A 78 -16.14 10.97 2.48
C LYS A 78 -16.53 12.35 3.00
N GLU A 79 -17.15 12.44 4.18
CA GLU A 79 -17.55 13.70 4.80
C GLU A 79 -16.32 14.59 5.06
N ARG A 80 -15.29 14.08 5.69
CA ARG A 80 -14.06 14.84 5.99
C ARG A 80 -13.32 15.25 4.73
N THR A 81 -13.21 14.37 3.74
CA THR A 81 -12.60 14.68 2.44
C THR A 81 -13.32 15.81 1.73
N LEU A 82 -14.66 15.81 1.72
CA LEU A 82 -15.46 16.90 1.14
C LEU A 82 -15.29 18.21 1.89
N ALA A 83 -15.03 18.16 3.20
CA ALA A 83 -14.72 19.34 4.02
C ALA A 83 -13.26 19.83 3.85
N GLY A 84 -12.41 19.09 3.13
CA GLY A 84 -10.97 19.36 3.02
C GLY A 84 -10.19 19.03 4.30
N GLU A 85 -10.74 18.15 5.15
CA GLU A 85 -10.14 17.72 6.41
C GLU A 85 -9.48 16.34 6.27
N SER A 86 -8.33 16.14 6.95
CA SER A 86 -7.68 14.83 7.06
C SER A 86 -8.38 13.94 8.09
N ILE A 87 -8.27 12.62 7.91
CA ILE A 87 -8.64 11.64 8.94
C ILE A 87 -7.50 11.40 9.94
N TYR A 88 -6.33 11.99 9.71
CA TYR A 88 -5.18 11.91 10.60
C TYR A 88 -4.81 13.29 11.13
N GLU A 89 -4.48 13.35 12.41
CA GLU A 89 -3.94 14.55 13.06
C GLU A 89 -2.44 14.38 13.25
N LEU A 90 -1.68 15.42 12.85
CA LEU A 90 -0.24 15.49 13.00
C LEU A 90 0.11 16.23 14.30
N ASP A 91 1.01 15.67 15.08
CA ASP A 91 1.63 16.37 16.22
C ASP A 91 2.72 17.33 15.71
N GLU A 92 2.28 18.54 15.39
CA GLU A 92 3.16 19.58 14.83
C GLU A 92 4.23 20.03 15.83
N GLU A 93 3.92 20.07 17.14
CA GLU A 93 4.87 20.47 18.17
C GLU A 93 6.00 19.44 18.24
N LEU A 94 5.67 18.16 18.28
CA LEU A 94 6.65 17.07 18.25
C LEU A 94 7.46 17.11 16.95
N LEU A 95 6.85 17.38 15.79
CA LEU A 95 7.56 17.48 14.50
C LEU A 95 8.62 18.60 14.54
N ARG A 96 8.26 19.78 15.09
CA ARG A 96 9.20 20.90 15.25
C ARG A 96 10.35 20.55 16.20
N ASP A 97 10.04 19.91 17.33
CA ASP A 97 11.02 19.53 18.34
C ASP A 97 12.00 18.47 17.85
N LEU A 98 11.54 17.57 17.02
CA LEU A 98 12.36 16.51 16.41
C LEU A 98 13.41 17.06 15.45
N ARG A 99 13.24 18.25 14.88
CA ARG A 99 14.16 18.88 13.91
C ARG A 99 14.67 17.89 12.85
N PRO A 100 13.78 17.30 12.04
CA PRO A 100 14.20 16.37 11.00
C PRO A 100 15.03 17.06 9.91
N ASP A 101 15.77 16.26 9.14
CA ASP A 101 16.44 16.70 7.91
C ASP A 101 15.61 16.28 6.68
N LEU A 102 14.83 15.19 6.82
CA LEU A 102 14.02 14.63 5.77
C LEU A 102 12.65 14.20 6.34
N ILE A 103 11.59 14.63 5.66
CA ILE A 103 10.22 14.19 5.92
C ILE A 103 9.70 13.49 4.68
N ILE A 104 9.17 12.28 4.84
CA ILE A 104 8.60 11.50 3.75
C ILE A 104 7.10 11.37 3.97
N THR A 105 6.32 11.74 2.97
CA THR A 105 4.85 11.70 2.96
C THR A 105 4.33 11.16 1.63
N GLN A 106 3.04 11.21 1.42
CA GLN A 106 2.40 10.88 0.14
C GLN A 106 1.35 11.91 -0.24
N GLU A 107 1.06 12.00 -1.54
CA GLU A 107 -0.02 12.82 -2.11
C GLU A 107 -1.09 11.96 -2.82
N LEU A 108 -0.83 10.64 -2.89
CA LEU A 108 -1.62 9.65 -3.62
C LEU A 108 -3.11 9.64 -3.22
N CYS A 109 -3.37 9.77 -1.94
CA CYS A 109 -4.72 9.72 -1.38
C CYS A 109 -4.87 10.82 -0.32
N ALA A 110 -5.83 11.73 -0.53
CA ALA A 110 -6.13 12.79 0.43
C ALA A 110 -6.60 12.27 1.80
N VAL A 111 -6.90 10.98 1.90
CA VAL A 111 -7.43 10.32 3.10
C VAL A 111 -6.43 9.41 3.79
N CYS A 112 -5.37 8.96 3.10
CA CYS A 112 -4.48 7.92 3.63
C CYS A 112 -3.22 8.46 4.29
N ALA A 113 -3.02 9.78 4.29
CA ALA A 113 -1.88 10.45 4.94
C ALA A 113 -2.23 11.88 5.34
N VAL A 114 -1.35 12.47 6.15
CA VAL A 114 -1.39 13.91 6.44
C VAL A 114 -1.15 14.69 5.14
N SER A 115 -1.89 15.78 4.94
CA SER A 115 -1.78 16.63 3.76
C SER A 115 -0.33 17.04 3.47
N TYR A 116 0.11 16.84 2.23
CA TYR A 116 1.45 17.26 1.79
C TYR A 116 1.68 18.77 1.97
N ASP A 117 0.67 19.60 1.66
CA ASP A 117 0.77 21.05 1.78
C ASP A 117 0.90 21.49 3.24
N ASP A 118 0.19 20.84 4.17
CA ASP A 118 0.28 21.13 5.61
C ASP A 118 1.67 20.75 6.14
N VAL A 119 2.15 19.57 5.78
CA VAL A 119 3.51 19.10 6.16
C VAL A 119 4.57 20.06 5.63
N ARG A 120 4.42 20.54 4.39
CA ARG A 120 5.34 21.46 3.77
C ARG A 120 5.32 22.83 4.45
N ALA A 121 4.15 23.37 4.78
CA ALA A 121 4.01 24.63 5.51
C ALA A 121 4.71 24.56 6.86
N ILE A 122 4.53 23.48 7.62
CA ILE A 122 5.21 23.26 8.90
C ILE A 122 6.73 23.12 8.71
N ALA A 123 7.16 22.40 7.67
CA ALA A 123 8.59 22.22 7.39
C ALA A 123 9.32 23.54 7.11
N GLU A 124 8.65 24.54 6.53
CA GLU A 124 9.22 25.88 6.31
C GLU A 124 9.49 26.65 7.63
N GLU A 125 8.78 26.31 8.71
CA GLU A 125 8.94 26.90 10.05
C GLU A 125 10.03 26.22 10.90
N ILE A 126 10.44 24.99 10.51
CA ILE A 126 11.46 24.23 11.25
C ILE A 126 12.86 24.78 10.95
N GLU A 127 13.66 25.00 12.00
CA GLU A 127 15.01 25.58 11.89
C GLU A 127 15.94 24.82 10.94
N THR A 128 15.81 23.49 10.85
CA THR A 128 16.60 22.65 9.96
C THR A 128 16.19 22.75 8.50
N HIS A 129 15.06 23.38 8.19
CA HIS A 129 14.46 23.43 6.85
C HIS A 129 14.44 22.06 6.17
N PRO A 130 13.75 21.06 6.76
CA PRO A 130 13.76 19.70 6.28
C PRO A 130 13.29 19.59 4.84
N ARG A 131 13.88 18.69 4.10
CA ARG A 131 13.36 18.34 2.79
C ARG A 131 12.10 17.50 2.94
N VAL A 132 11.01 17.94 2.32
CA VAL A 132 9.76 17.16 2.23
C VAL A 132 9.73 16.44 0.88
N VAL A 133 9.43 15.15 0.90
CA VAL A 133 9.34 14.30 -0.29
C VAL A 133 8.03 13.54 -0.27
N SER A 134 7.25 13.65 -1.34
CA SER A 134 6.05 12.85 -1.57
C SER A 134 6.39 11.61 -2.40
N LEU A 135 5.79 10.47 -2.05
CA LEU A 135 5.86 9.22 -2.79
C LEU A 135 4.44 8.87 -3.25
N ASP A 136 4.22 8.84 -4.56
CA ASP A 136 2.91 8.65 -5.16
C ASP A 136 2.91 7.55 -6.24
N PRO A 137 3.28 6.32 -5.90
CA PRO A 137 3.37 5.25 -6.88
C PRO A 137 1.99 4.72 -7.24
N HIS A 138 1.73 4.56 -8.54
CA HIS A 138 0.51 3.96 -9.09
C HIS A 138 0.74 2.55 -9.64
N THR A 139 1.99 2.19 -9.88
CA THR A 139 2.37 0.91 -10.49
C THR A 139 3.47 0.22 -9.69
N VAL A 140 3.65 -1.08 -9.87
CA VAL A 140 4.77 -1.84 -9.28
C VAL A 140 6.13 -1.23 -9.68
N GLY A 141 6.24 -0.74 -10.93
CA GLY A 141 7.46 -0.09 -11.40
C GLY A 141 7.78 1.20 -10.66
N GLU A 142 6.76 1.99 -10.32
CA GLU A 142 6.90 3.23 -9.54
C GLU A 142 7.22 2.95 -8.08
N VAL A 143 6.63 1.90 -7.46
CA VAL A 143 7.04 1.45 -6.11
C VAL A 143 8.53 1.13 -6.06
N LEU A 144 9.06 0.42 -7.07
CA LEU A 144 10.51 0.17 -7.18
C LEU A 144 11.29 1.45 -7.52
N GLY A 145 10.65 2.43 -8.14
CA GLY A 145 11.18 3.79 -8.35
C GLY A 145 11.37 4.54 -7.04
N ASP A 146 10.41 4.46 -6.13
CA ASP A 146 10.46 5.09 -4.82
C ASP A 146 11.61 4.55 -3.95
N VAL A 147 11.88 3.23 -4.01
CA VAL A 147 13.06 2.64 -3.37
C VAL A 147 14.34 3.35 -3.85
N ARG A 148 14.47 3.60 -5.16
CA ARG A 148 15.63 4.28 -5.74
C ARG A 148 15.69 5.75 -5.34
N THR A 149 14.52 6.41 -5.28
CA THR A 149 14.40 7.81 -4.87
C THR A 149 14.87 7.99 -3.43
N LEU A 150 14.38 7.18 -2.51
CA LEU A 150 14.79 7.23 -1.10
C LEU A 150 16.27 6.92 -0.94
N ALA A 151 16.77 5.91 -1.64
CA ALA A 151 18.19 5.56 -1.61
C ALA A 151 19.10 6.65 -2.20
N GLN A 152 18.64 7.38 -3.20
CA GLN A 152 19.39 8.51 -3.75
C GLN A 152 19.46 9.68 -2.77
N LEU A 153 18.38 9.93 -2.05
CA LEU A 153 18.29 10.99 -1.04
C LEU A 153 19.16 10.72 0.19
N THR A 154 19.35 9.43 0.53
CA THR A 154 20.00 8.99 1.76
C THR A 154 21.35 8.32 1.54
N ASP A 155 21.88 8.35 0.31
CA ASP A 155 23.14 7.73 -0.11
C ASP A 155 23.19 6.20 0.16
N ARG A 156 22.07 5.50 -0.06
CA ARG A 156 21.93 4.03 0.09
C ARG A 156 21.79 3.32 -1.27
N LYS A 157 22.46 3.81 -2.31
CA LYS A 157 22.30 3.34 -3.70
C LYS A 157 22.58 1.85 -3.88
N ASP A 158 23.61 1.33 -3.21
CA ASP A 158 23.96 -0.09 -3.31
C ASP A 158 22.88 -0.98 -2.71
N ALA A 159 22.33 -0.62 -1.55
CA ALA A 159 21.21 -1.32 -0.93
C ALA A 159 19.97 -1.31 -1.82
N ALA A 160 19.67 -0.20 -2.48
CA ALA A 160 18.56 -0.12 -3.43
C ALA A 160 18.76 -1.01 -4.66
N VAL A 161 19.99 -1.09 -5.18
CA VAL A 161 20.29 -1.99 -6.31
C VAL A 161 20.03 -3.43 -5.93
N GLU A 162 20.41 -3.86 -4.74
CA GLU A 162 20.18 -5.21 -4.25
C GLU A 162 18.69 -5.47 -4.05
N LEU A 163 17.97 -4.58 -3.36
CA LEU A 163 16.53 -4.71 -3.08
C LEU A 163 15.71 -4.76 -4.37
N VAL A 164 15.97 -3.85 -5.32
CA VAL A 164 15.25 -3.82 -6.60
C VAL A 164 15.60 -5.02 -7.48
N ARG A 165 16.85 -5.50 -7.46
CA ARG A 165 17.25 -6.70 -8.19
C ARG A 165 16.55 -7.93 -7.65
N ASP A 166 16.47 -8.09 -6.31
CA ASP A 166 15.76 -9.19 -5.68
C ASP A 166 14.26 -9.16 -6.03
N ALA A 167 13.61 -8.02 -5.86
CA ALA A 167 12.20 -7.81 -6.22
C ALA A 167 11.94 -8.18 -7.70
N SER A 168 12.80 -7.70 -8.62
CA SER A 168 12.67 -8.01 -10.05
C SER A 168 12.85 -9.49 -10.34
N ALA A 169 13.79 -10.16 -9.69
CA ALA A 169 14.01 -11.60 -9.86
C ALA A 169 12.82 -12.42 -9.35
N ARG A 170 12.20 -12.01 -8.25
CA ARG A 170 10.99 -12.64 -7.69
C ARG A 170 9.80 -12.46 -8.63
N ILE A 171 9.59 -11.24 -9.16
CA ILE A 171 8.56 -10.96 -10.17
C ILE A 171 8.76 -11.86 -11.41
N ASP A 172 9.97 -11.92 -11.94
CA ASP A 172 10.28 -12.73 -13.12
C ASP A 172 10.07 -14.23 -12.84
N ARG A 173 10.44 -14.72 -11.67
CA ARG A 173 10.19 -16.10 -11.25
C ARG A 173 8.70 -16.44 -11.28
N VAL A 174 7.84 -15.58 -10.71
CA VAL A 174 6.39 -15.78 -10.71
C VAL A 174 5.86 -15.80 -12.14
N ARG A 175 6.15 -14.75 -12.92
CA ARG A 175 5.70 -14.63 -14.32
C ARG A 175 6.12 -15.79 -15.22
N LEU A 176 7.32 -16.31 -15.03
CA LEU A 176 7.82 -17.46 -15.78
C LEU A 176 7.12 -18.75 -15.36
N ALA A 177 6.89 -18.95 -14.07
CA ALA A 177 6.25 -20.17 -13.56
C ALA A 177 4.78 -20.29 -14.02
N VAL A 178 4.05 -19.18 -14.09
CA VAL A 178 2.64 -19.18 -14.52
C VAL A 178 2.45 -19.01 -16.02
N ARG A 179 3.56 -18.91 -16.79
CA ARG A 179 3.51 -18.67 -18.23
C ARG A 179 2.81 -19.83 -18.96
N GLY A 180 1.72 -19.51 -19.65
CA GLY A 180 0.95 -20.50 -20.40
C GLY A 180 -0.08 -21.27 -19.56
N SER A 181 -0.20 -21.01 -18.27
CA SER A 181 -1.28 -21.50 -17.43
C SER A 181 -2.61 -20.83 -17.79
N ARG A 182 -3.72 -21.44 -17.38
CA ARG A 182 -5.03 -20.76 -17.40
C ARG A 182 -4.90 -19.46 -16.61
N ARG A 183 -5.58 -18.41 -17.06
CA ARG A 183 -5.67 -17.15 -16.34
C ARG A 183 -7.01 -17.07 -15.62
N PRO A 184 -7.07 -17.31 -14.29
CA PRO A 184 -8.30 -17.13 -13.53
C PRO A 184 -8.77 -15.68 -13.60
N ARG A 185 -10.08 -15.48 -13.69
CA ARG A 185 -10.74 -14.18 -13.58
C ARG A 185 -10.82 -13.79 -12.12
N VAL A 186 -10.24 -12.66 -11.74
CA VAL A 186 -10.09 -12.23 -10.35
C VAL A 186 -10.85 -10.94 -10.12
N ALA A 187 -11.71 -10.92 -9.11
CA ALA A 187 -12.27 -9.70 -8.55
C ALA A 187 -11.54 -9.40 -7.23
N ALA A 188 -10.70 -8.37 -7.21
CA ALA A 188 -10.05 -7.89 -6.01
C ALA A 188 -10.87 -6.75 -5.39
N LEU A 189 -11.28 -6.91 -4.13
CA LEU A 189 -12.13 -5.97 -3.41
C LEU A 189 -11.39 -5.36 -2.23
N GLU A 190 -11.08 -4.06 -2.33
CA GLU A 190 -10.40 -3.27 -1.28
C GLU A 190 -11.36 -2.75 -0.19
N TRP A 191 -12.65 -2.90 -0.37
CA TRP A 191 -13.70 -2.60 0.59
C TRP A 191 -14.96 -3.36 0.22
N LEU A 192 -15.87 -3.61 1.16
CA LEU A 192 -17.05 -4.42 0.92
C LEU A 192 -18.38 -3.68 1.13
N ASP A 193 -18.38 -2.57 1.86
CA ASP A 193 -19.59 -1.79 2.11
C ASP A 193 -19.33 -0.27 2.14
N PRO A 194 -19.55 0.42 0.98
CA PRO A 194 -19.82 -0.14 -0.35
C PRO A 194 -18.63 -0.89 -0.93
N PRO A 195 -18.82 -1.81 -1.91
CA PRO A 195 -17.67 -2.49 -2.50
C PRO A 195 -16.82 -1.55 -3.34
N PHE A 196 -15.48 -1.66 -3.19
CA PHE A 196 -14.48 -0.98 -4.02
C PHE A 196 -13.63 -1.99 -4.77
N ALA A 197 -13.52 -1.80 -6.08
CA ALA A 197 -12.55 -2.54 -6.89
C ALA A 197 -11.13 -2.03 -6.62
N ALA A 198 -10.19 -2.96 -6.47
CA ALA A 198 -8.79 -2.63 -6.26
C ALA A 198 -8.20 -1.88 -7.46
N GLY A 199 -7.32 -0.94 -7.17
CA GLY A 199 -6.65 -0.12 -8.17
C GLY A 199 -5.14 -0.11 -8.02
N HIS A 200 -4.51 0.96 -8.55
CA HIS A 200 -3.08 1.23 -8.47
C HIS A 200 -2.24 0.04 -8.98
N TRP A 201 -1.38 -0.53 -8.13
CA TRP A 201 -0.50 -1.67 -8.43
C TRP A 201 -1.19 -3.03 -8.34
N THR A 202 -2.36 -3.15 -7.67
CA THR A 202 -3.02 -4.44 -7.41
C THR A 202 -3.44 -5.18 -8.68
N PRO A 203 -4.09 -4.56 -9.68
CA PRO A 203 -4.39 -5.24 -10.94
C PRO A 203 -3.14 -5.73 -11.67
N GLN A 204 -2.02 -4.99 -11.57
CA GLN A 204 -0.74 -5.41 -12.15
C GLN A 204 -0.13 -6.60 -11.40
N LEU A 205 -0.28 -6.67 -10.06
CA LEU A 205 0.14 -7.84 -9.28
C LEU A 205 -0.66 -9.08 -9.68
N ILE A 206 -1.99 -8.94 -9.87
CA ILE A 206 -2.86 -10.02 -10.36
C ILE A 206 -2.40 -10.50 -11.74
N GLU A 207 -2.09 -9.57 -12.66
CA GLU A 207 -1.56 -9.91 -13.98
C GLU A 207 -0.23 -10.64 -13.91
N TYR A 208 0.69 -10.19 -13.07
CA TYR A 208 2.00 -10.84 -12.87
C TYR A 208 1.86 -12.22 -12.23
N ALA A 209 0.88 -12.41 -11.35
CA ALA A 209 0.51 -13.68 -10.75
C ALA A 209 -0.20 -14.64 -11.73
N GLY A 210 -0.43 -14.23 -12.98
CA GLY A 210 -1.07 -15.05 -14.00
C GLY A 210 -2.59 -15.02 -13.98
N GLY A 211 -3.22 -14.09 -13.27
CA GLY A 211 -4.66 -13.82 -13.28
C GLY A 211 -5.08 -12.80 -14.33
N GLU A 212 -6.37 -12.52 -14.39
CA GLU A 212 -7.01 -11.43 -15.12
C GLU A 212 -7.88 -10.64 -14.13
N ASP A 213 -7.51 -9.40 -13.81
CA ASP A 213 -8.40 -8.54 -13.02
C ASP A 213 -9.62 -8.17 -13.86
N VAL A 214 -10.81 -8.39 -13.31
CA VAL A 214 -12.06 -8.20 -14.05
C VAL A 214 -12.80 -6.93 -13.63
N LEU A 215 -12.28 -6.19 -12.67
CA LEU A 215 -12.89 -4.97 -12.15
C LEU A 215 -11.94 -3.76 -12.22
N GLY A 216 -10.70 -3.94 -11.78
CA GLY A 216 -9.72 -2.86 -11.66
C GLY A 216 -8.83 -2.68 -12.89
N PHE A 217 -8.16 -1.55 -12.96
CA PHE A 217 -7.20 -1.23 -14.02
C PHE A 217 -5.86 -0.81 -13.43
N ALA A 218 -4.78 -1.39 -13.96
CA ALA A 218 -3.43 -1.10 -13.50
C ALA A 218 -3.08 0.40 -13.68
N GLY A 219 -2.61 1.03 -12.62
CA GLY A 219 -2.24 2.44 -12.60
C GLY A 219 -3.40 3.41 -12.35
N GLU A 220 -4.64 2.95 -12.42
CA GLU A 220 -5.82 3.75 -12.09
C GLU A 220 -6.15 3.65 -10.59
N LYS A 221 -6.90 4.61 -10.08
CA LYS A 221 -7.34 4.60 -8.68
C LYS A 221 -8.35 3.50 -8.42
N SER A 222 -8.43 3.05 -7.16
CA SER A 222 -9.53 2.20 -6.69
C SER A 222 -10.86 2.93 -6.83
N GLU A 223 -11.87 2.25 -7.32
CA GLU A 223 -13.19 2.84 -7.60
C GLU A 223 -14.30 2.10 -6.86
N GLU A 224 -15.27 2.88 -6.37
CA GLU A 224 -16.50 2.33 -5.84
C GLU A 224 -17.24 1.57 -6.95
N THR A 225 -17.69 0.36 -6.64
CA THR A 225 -18.44 -0.50 -7.54
C THR A 225 -19.74 -0.93 -6.87
N SER A 226 -20.40 -1.95 -7.38
CA SER A 226 -21.62 -2.50 -6.78
C SER A 226 -21.63 -4.02 -6.89
N TRP A 227 -22.27 -4.68 -5.95
CA TRP A 227 -22.40 -6.13 -5.97
C TRP A 227 -22.95 -6.69 -7.28
N PRO A 228 -23.97 -6.07 -7.93
CA PRO A 228 -24.43 -6.50 -9.26
C PRO A 228 -23.35 -6.42 -10.35
N LEU A 229 -22.43 -5.45 -10.28
CA LEU A 229 -21.32 -5.36 -11.23
C LEU A 229 -20.26 -6.42 -10.95
N VAL A 230 -19.97 -6.70 -9.68
CA VAL A 230 -19.07 -7.80 -9.28
C VAL A 230 -19.64 -9.16 -9.77
N GLU A 231 -20.93 -9.39 -9.58
CA GLU A 231 -21.63 -10.59 -10.09
C GLU A 231 -21.56 -10.67 -11.62
N ALA A 232 -21.85 -9.57 -12.31
CA ALA A 232 -21.82 -9.52 -13.78
C ALA A 232 -20.42 -9.75 -14.35
N ALA A 233 -19.37 -9.44 -13.59
CA ALA A 233 -17.98 -9.69 -13.97
C ALA A 233 -17.63 -11.18 -13.96
N GLN A 234 -18.43 -12.05 -13.33
CA GLN A 234 -18.24 -13.50 -13.27
C GLN A 234 -16.79 -13.91 -12.93
N PRO A 235 -16.26 -13.51 -11.77
CA PRO A 235 -14.93 -13.90 -11.35
C PRO A 235 -14.85 -15.41 -11.05
N ASP A 236 -13.70 -16.03 -11.35
CA ASP A 236 -13.36 -17.36 -10.85
C ASP A 236 -12.97 -17.31 -9.37
N VAL A 237 -12.28 -16.22 -8.98
CA VAL A 237 -11.76 -15.99 -7.62
C VAL A 237 -12.12 -14.59 -7.17
N VAL A 238 -12.60 -14.44 -5.94
CA VAL A 238 -12.73 -13.16 -5.27
C VAL A 238 -11.62 -13.06 -4.20
N VAL A 239 -10.82 -12.01 -4.27
CA VAL A 239 -9.82 -11.70 -3.24
C VAL A 239 -10.33 -10.54 -2.40
N VAL A 240 -10.61 -10.80 -1.13
CA VAL A 240 -11.09 -9.83 -0.16
C VAL A 240 -9.90 -9.25 0.57
N MET A 241 -9.61 -7.97 0.32
CA MET A 241 -8.43 -7.26 0.80
C MET A 241 -8.75 -5.84 1.31
N PRO A 242 -9.62 -5.69 2.32
CA PRO A 242 -10.04 -4.37 2.79
C PRO A 242 -8.82 -3.56 3.27
N CYS A 243 -8.72 -2.31 2.79
CA CYS A 243 -7.59 -1.44 3.05
C CYS A 243 -7.32 -1.28 4.56
N GLY A 244 -6.08 -1.52 4.98
CA GLY A 244 -5.66 -1.42 6.37
C GLY A 244 -6.03 -2.62 7.27
N PHE A 245 -6.73 -3.63 6.76
CA PHE A 245 -7.15 -4.79 7.55
C PHE A 245 -6.15 -5.96 7.42
N ASP A 246 -5.95 -6.66 8.54
CA ASP A 246 -5.27 -7.94 8.54
C ASP A 246 -6.18 -9.06 7.98
N ALA A 247 -5.61 -10.25 7.77
CA ALA A 247 -6.33 -11.37 7.18
C ALA A 247 -7.52 -11.84 8.02
N GLU A 248 -7.43 -11.77 9.36
CA GLU A 248 -8.50 -12.16 10.28
C GLU A 248 -9.68 -11.18 10.23
N ILE A 249 -9.39 -9.88 10.16
CA ILE A 249 -10.44 -8.86 10.02
C ILE A 249 -11.06 -8.97 8.64
N ALA A 250 -10.24 -9.11 7.58
CA ALA A 250 -10.73 -9.30 6.21
C ALA A 250 -11.63 -10.53 6.08
N HIS A 251 -11.28 -11.63 6.75
CA HIS A 251 -12.12 -12.83 6.76
C HIS A 251 -13.47 -12.60 7.47
N ARG A 252 -13.48 -11.90 8.62
CA ARG A 252 -14.73 -11.54 9.30
C ARG A 252 -15.63 -10.63 8.45
N GLU A 253 -15.03 -9.67 7.76
CA GLU A 253 -15.75 -8.80 6.82
C GLU A 253 -16.37 -9.62 5.68
N ALA A 254 -15.63 -10.56 5.10
CA ALA A 254 -16.15 -11.46 4.08
C ALA A 254 -17.31 -12.32 4.60
N GLU A 255 -17.23 -12.83 5.83
CA GLU A 255 -18.33 -13.57 6.46
C GLU A 255 -19.59 -12.71 6.67
N MET A 256 -19.45 -11.42 6.99
CA MET A 256 -20.59 -10.50 7.10
C MET A 256 -21.27 -10.22 5.75
N HIS A 257 -20.54 -10.32 4.64
CA HIS A 257 -21.04 -10.13 3.27
C HIS A 257 -21.23 -11.46 2.53
N ARG A 258 -21.41 -12.55 3.27
CA ARG A 258 -21.55 -13.90 2.73
C ARG A 258 -22.63 -14.03 1.67
N ASP A 259 -23.81 -13.41 1.90
CA ASP A 259 -24.94 -13.49 0.98
C ASP A 259 -24.63 -12.83 -0.37
N GLU A 260 -23.89 -11.72 -0.36
CA GLU A 260 -23.40 -11.06 -1.56
C GLU A 260 -22.38 -11.93 -2.29
N LEU A 261 -21.40 -12.46 -1.59
CA LEU A 261 -20.35 -13.33 -2.13
C LEU A 261 -20.91 -14.63 -2.71
N VAL A 262 -21.94 -15.20 -2.07
CA VAL A 262 -22.67 -16.36 -2.63
C VAL A 262 -23.35 -16.02 -3.96
N ARG A 263 -23.96 -14.82 -4.08
CA ARG A 263 -24.57 -14.37 -5.34
C ARG A 263 -23.56 -14.13 -6.45
N VAL A 264 -22.36 -13.64 -6.12
CA VAL A 264 -21.26 -13.50 -7.09
C VAL A 264 -20.91 -14.84 -7.73
N GLY A 265 -21.00 -15.94 -6.96
CA GLY A 265 -20.86 -17.29 -7.49
C GLY A 265 -19.45 -17.65 -7.92
N ALA A 266 -18.42 -17.00 -7.38
CA ALA A 266 -17.03 -17.35 -7.61
C ALA A 266 -16.73 -18.77 -7.10
N GLY A 267 -15.80 -19.45 -7.77
CA GLY A 267 -15.37 -20.79 -7.36
C GLY A 267 -14.58 -20.77 -6.05
N GLU A 268 -13.96 -19.65 -5.74
CA GLU A 268 -13.17 -19.45 -4.53
C GLU A 268 -13.27 -18.00 -4.05
N VAL A 269 -13.34 -17.82 -2.73
CA VAL A 269 -13.25 -16.52 -2.06
C VAL A 269 -12.15 -16.60 -1.00
N VAL A 270 -11.18 -15.69 -1.07
CA VAL A 270 -10.02 -15.69 -0.18
C VAL A 270 -9.86 -14.31 0.46
N ALA A 271 -9.81 -14.27 1.79
CA ALA A 271 -9.47 -13.08 2.54
C ALA A 271 -7.96 -13.06 2.83
N VAL A 272 -7.33 -11.93 2.59
CA VAL A 272 -5.88 -11.75 2.73
C VAL A 272 -5.52 -10.57 3.63
N ASP A 273 -4.27 -10.55 4.12
CA ASP A 273 -3.72 -9.43 4.87
C ASP A 273 -3.41 -8.26 3.92
N ALA A 274 -4.40 -7.36 3.76
CA ALA A 274 -4.25 -6.19 2.91
C ALA A 274 -3.25 -5.19 3.49
N ALA A 275 -3.28 -4.97 4.79
CA ALA A 275 -2.37 -4.02 5.47
C ALA A 275 -0.90 -4.38 5.26
N ALA A 276 -0.58 -5.68 5.25
CA ALA A 276 0.78 -6.15 5.04
C ALA A 276 1.22 -6.12 3.58
N TYR A 277 0.35 -6.53 2.63
CA TYR A 277 0.80 -6.94 1.30
C TYR A 277 0.20 -6.18 0.13
N PHE A 278 -0.88 -5.40 0.34
CA PHE A 278 -1.61 -4.77 -0.76
C PHE A 278 -1.87 -3.28 -0.57
N SER A 279 -2.20 -2.83 0.65
CA SER A 279 -2.56 -1.42 0.92
C SER A 279 -1.35 -0.48 0.99
N ARG A 280 -0.15 -1.01 1.13
CA ARG A 280 1.09 -0.24 1.32
C ARG A 280 2.04 -0.46 0.15
N PRO A 281 2.34 0.58 -0.66
CA PRO A 281 3.27 0.47 -1.79
C PRO A 281 4.74 0.44 -1.33
N GLY A 282 5.10 -0.64 -0.64
CA GLY A 282 6.43 -0.88 -0.10
C GLY A 282 7.02 -2.21 -0.59
N PRO A 283 8.16 -2.63 -0.06
CA PRO A 283 8.84 -3.86 -0.50
C PRO A 283 7.99 -5.13 -0.40
N ARG A 284 7.04 -5.17 0.56
CA ARG A 284 6.19 -6.34 0.80
C ARG A 284 5.10 -6.59 -0.25
N ILE A 285 4.87 -5.68 -1.20
CA ILE A 285 3.96 -5.98 -2.33
C ILE A 285 4.45 -7.16 -3.17
N ILE A 286 5.75 -7.47 -3.10
CA ILE A 286 6.32 -8.65 -3.77
C ILE A 286 5.92 -9.94 -3.06
N ASP A 287 5.79 -9.91 -1.73
CA ASP A 287 5.20 -11.03 -0.98
C ASP A 287 3.71 -11.17 -1.33
N GLY A 288 3.00 -10.04 -1.51
CA GLY A 288 1.63 -10.01 -2.03
C GLY A 288 1.49 -10.65 -3.42
N LEU A 289 2.44 -10.37 -4.32
CA LEU A 289 2.49 -11.03 -5.63
C LEU A 289 2.63 -12.54 -5.51
N GLU A 290 3.55 -13.02 -4.66
CA GLU A 290 3.76 -14.46 -4.45
C GLU A 290 2.56 -15.12 -3.76
N LEU A 291 1.88 -14.40 -2.85
CA LEU A 291 0.63 -14.85 -2.25
C LEU A 291 -0.49 -14.99 -3.29
N LEU A 292 -0.65 -14.02 -4.19
CA LEU A 292 -1.59 -14.13 -5.31
C LEU A 292 -1.24 -15.31 -6.22
N ALA A 293 0.06 -15.52 -6.51
CA ALA A 293 0.49 -16.67 -7.31
C ALA A 293 0.16 -18.01 -6.64
N HIS A 294 0.30 -18.08 -5.31
CA HIS A 294 -0.12 -19.26 -4.52
C HIS A 294 -1.64 -19.50 -4.62
N ILE A 295 -2.46 -18.44 -4.45
CA ILE A 295 -3.92 -18.52 -4.52
C ILE A 295 -4.38 -18.93 -5.93
N LEU A 296 -3.82 -18.30 -6.97
CA LEU A 296 -4.29 -18.51 -8.35
C LEU A 296 -3.72 -19.76 -9.02
N HIS A 297 -2.54 -20.22 -8.59
CA HIS A 297 -1.79 -21.31 -9.17
C HIS A 297 -1.13 -22.20 -8.11
N PRO A 298 -1.91 -22.85 -7.21
CA PRO A 298 -1.36 -23.63 -6.09
C PRO A 298 -0.48 -24.81 -6.55
N GLU A 299 -0.66 -25.33 -7.78
CA GLU A 299 0.21 -26.36 -8.33
C GLU A 299 1.62 -25.85 -8.64
N ALA A 300 1.76 -24.59 -9.04
CA ALA A 300 3.05 -23.96 -9.33
C ALA A 300 3.68 -23.34 -8.07
N PHE A 301 2.85 -22.89 -7.15
CA PHE A 301 3.22 -22.27 -5.88
C PHE A 301 2.49 -22.97 -4.72
N PRO A 302 2.93 -24.16 -4.28
CA PRO A 302 2.21 -24.95 -3.28
C PRO A 302 2.24 -24.32 -1.87
N GLU A 303 3.22 -23.48 -1.59
CA GLU A 303 3.38 -22.80 -0.30
C GLU A 303 3.23 -21.30 -0.47
N PRO A 304 2.50 -20.62 0.45
CA PRO A 304 2.47 -19.17 0.49
C PRO A 304 3.84 -18.60 0.92
N PRO A 305 4.10 -17.31 0.71
CA PRO A 305 5.27 -16.66 1.27
C PRO A 305 5.34 -16.79 2.79
N ASP A 306 6.54 -16.84 3.34
CA ASP A 306 6.77 -16.97 4.78
C ASP A 306 6.01 -15.88 5.56
N GLY A 307 5.18 -16.31 6.52
CA GLY A 307 4.38 -15.43 7.36
C GLY A 307 3.15 -14.83 6.69
N ALA A 308 2.93 -15.05 5.40
CA ALA A 308 1.71 -14.60 4.74
C ALA A 308 0.50 -15.41 5.21
N ARG A 309 -0.61 -14.71 5.42
CA ARG A 309 -1.85 -15.29 5.90
C ARG A 309 -2.98 -15.02 4.89
N ALA A 310 -3.70 -16.09 4.58
CA ALA A 310 -4.89 -16.05 3.75
C ALA A 310 -5.89 -17.06 4.31
N PHE A 311 -7.17 -16.72 4.24
CA PHE A 311 -8.26 -17.56 4.70
C PHE A 311 -9.28 -17.77 3.60
N THR A 312 -9.53 -19.02 3.24
CA THR A 312 -10.66 -19.35 2.37
C THR A 312 -11.98 -19.08 3.10
N VAL A 313 -12.90 -18.40 2.44
CA VAL A 313 -14.23 -18.12 2.95
C VAL A 313 -15.17 -19.22 2.45
N GLU A 314 -15.68 -20.01 3.38
CA GLU A 314 -16.58 -21.12 3.06
C GLU A 314 -17.96 -20.59 2.64
N LEU A 315 -18.31 -20.72 1.36
CA LEU A 315 -19.59 -20.27 0.81
C LEU A 315 -20.69 -21.35 0.78
N SER A 316 -20.46 -22.51 1.42
CA SER A 316 -21.47 -23.58 1.43
C SER A 316 -22.82 -23.06 1.99
N ALA A 317 -23.91 -23.30 1.27
CA ALA A 317 -25.25 -22.98 1.74
C ALA A 317 -25.54 -23.77 3.03
N VAL A 318 -25.98 -23.06 4.07
CA VAL A 318 -26.51 -23.66 5.31
C VAL A 318 -27.86 -24.32 5.02
#